data_c5c4bb6cc506a4a43cb3961728b025ad
#
_entry.id   c5c4bb6cc506a4a43cb3961728b025ad
#
_cell.length_a   1.000
_cell.length_b   1.000
_cell.length_c   1.000
_cell.angle_alpha   90.00
_cell.angle_beta   90.00
_cell.angle_gamma   90.00
#
_symmetry.space_group_name_H-M   'P 1'
#
loop_
_entity.id
_entity.type
_entity.pdbx_description
1 polymer ?
#
loop_
_entity_poly.entity_id
_entity_poly.type
_entity_poly.pdbx_seq_one_letter_code
_entity_poly.pdbx_strand_id
1 'polypeptide(L)'
;MQALIIGGAGFVGSYLAAHCMNNWHWKVAITKMDSESLELPGTDVYNLNLLDPTQIREVLNTVHPDYIFHLAAQSSVALSWKKPGLTIDVNIKGSVNLLDAIRELDYKPRTLLIGSGEEYGHIRPGETPINEDNTPRPGNIYAATKTCQNMIAKIYADAYQMDNIMVRAFNHIGPNQAPMFVVADFCKQAAEIEKGLREPGIR
;
A
#
# COMPACT_ATOMS: atom_id res chain seq x y z
N MET A 1 6.44 6.80 20.18
CA MET A 1 6.41 5.66 19.27
C MET A 1 6.95 6.11 17.91
N GLN A 2 7.59 5.21 17.20
CA GLN A 2 8.18 5.44 15.87
C GLN A 2 7.41 4.63 14.82
N ALA A 3 6.85 5.29 13.81
CA ALA A 3 6.19 4.63 12.68
C ALA A 3 7.06 4.70 11.42
N LEU A 4 7.11 3.61 10.66
CA LEU A 4 7.66 3.58 9.30
C LEU A 4 6.53 3.30 8.31
N ILE A 5 6.31 4.22 7.37
CA ILE A 5 5.31 4.08 6.32
C ILE A 5 6.01 3.80 5.00
N ILE A 6 6.02 2.53 4.60
CA ILE A 6 6.63 2.09 3.34
C ILE A 6 5.68 2.43 2.19
N GLY A 7 6.14 3.27 1.26
CA GLY A 7 5.30 3.89 0.25
C GLY A 7 4.55 5.13 0.78
N GLY A 8 5.12 5.79 1.78
CA GLY A 8 4.56 6.99 2.40
C GLY A 8 4.44 8.18 1.46
N ALA A 9 5.20 8.22 0.37
CA ALA A 9 5.07 9.21 -0.69
C ALA A 9 3.78 9.08 -1.53
N GLY A 10 3.09 7.93 -1.43
CA GLY A 10 1.84 7.70 -2.13
C GLY A 10 0.66 8.46 -1.53
N PHE A 11 -0.47 8.46 -2.26
CA PHE A 11 -1.70 9.15 -1.88
C PHE A 11 -2.16 8.83 -0.44
N VAL A 12 -2.31 7.55 -0.09
CA VAL A 12 -2.76 7.15 1.26
C VAL A 12 -1.68 7.40 2.31
N GLY A 13 -0.40 7.25 1.94
CA GLY A 13 0.72 7.41 2.85
C GLY A 13 0.82 8.80 3.44
N SER A 14 0.56 9.84 2.66
CA SER A 14 0.58 11.23 3.12
C SER A 14 -0.50 11.51 4.17
N TYR A 15 -1.71 11.00 3.98
CA TYR A 15 -2.80 11.11 4.95
C TYR A 15 -2.49 10.34 6.24
N LEU A 16 -1.96 9.13 6.12
CA LEU A 16 -1.59 8.32 7.28
C LEU A 16 -0.47 8.97 8.09
N ALA A 17 0.56 9.49 7.42
CA ALA A 17 1.65 10.21 8.07
C ALA A 17 1.14 11.43 8.86
N ALA A 18 0.30 12.26 8.22
CA ALA A 18 -0.32 13.40 8.88
C ALA A 18 -1.18 12.96 10.09
N HIS A 19 -1.94 11.87 9.96
CA HIS A 19 -2.75 11.35 11.06
C HIS A 19 -1.89 10.86 12.23
N CYS A 20 -0.83 10.10 11.97
CA CYS A 20 0.10 9.61 13.00
C CYS A 20 0.76 10.76 13.76
N MET A 21 1.20 11.82 13.04
CA MET A 21 1.84 12.98 13.66
C MET A 21 0.84 13.83 14.47
N ASN A 22 -0.28 14.18 13.87
CA ASN A 22 -1.19 15.17 14.45
C ASN A 22 -2.08 14.61 15.56
N ASN A 23 -2.54 13.35 15.40
CA ASN A 23 -3.50 12.75 16.33
C ASN A 23 -2.82 11.87 17.37
N TRP A 24 -1.75 11.17 17.02
CA TRP A 24 -1.06 10.26 17.93
C TRP A 24 0.29 10.79 18.42
N HIS A 25 0.76 11.90 17.88
CA HIS A 25 2.05 12.52 18.20
C HIS A 25 3.23 11.55 18.05
N TRP A 26 3.17 10.68 17.05
CA TRP A 26 4.24 9.74 16.75
C TRP A 26 5.33 10.41 15.91
N LYS A 27 6.54 9.94 16.04
CA LYS A 27 7.58 10.19 15.05
C LYS A 27 7.29 9.34 13.82
N VAL A 28 7.43 9.93 12.64
CA VAL A 28 7.09 9.26 11.38
C VAL A 28 8.25 9.31 10.42
N ALA A 29 8.68 8.15 9.97
CA ALA A 29 9.53 7.97 8.80
C ALA A 29 8.69 7.46 7.64
N ILE A 30 8.97 7.98 6.44
CA ILE A 30 8.31 7.53 5.20
C ILE A 30 9.33 7.04 4.21
N THR A 31 8.92 6.14 3.33
CA THR A 31 9.76 5.76 2.19
C THR A 31 9.15 6.20 0.88
N LYS A 32 10.02 6.46 -0.09
CA LYS A 32 9.69 6.80 -1.48
C LYS A 32 10.65 6.09 -2.43
N MET A 33 10.27 6.01 -3.71
CA MET A 33 11.20 5.65 -4.78
C MET A 33 12.08 6.86 -5.14
N ASP A 34 13.28 6.63 -5.69
CA ASP A 34 14.17 7.70 -6.13
C ASP A 34 13.52 8.67 -7.14
N SER A 35 12.59 8.14 -7.94
CA SER A 35 11.85 8.91 -8.95
C SER A 35 10.73 9.79 -8.38
N GLU A 36 10.39 9.65 -7.09
CA GLU A 36 9.31 10.39 -6.44
C GLU A 36 9.85 11.61 -5.71
N SER A 37 9.22 12.77 -5.91
CA SER A 37 9.61 14.04 -5.28
C SER A 37 8.56 14.44 -4.25
N LEU A 38 8.49 13.78 -3.11
CA LEU A 38 7.61 14.18 -2.01
C LEU A 38 8.44 14.58 -0.80
N GLU A 39 8.20 15.78 -0.29
CA GLU A 39 8.59 16.22 1.04
C GLU A 39 7.32 16.36 1.88
N LEU A 40 7.23 15.60 2.96
CA LEU A 40 6.21 15.75 4.00
C LEU A 40 6.86 16.43 5.20
N PRO A 41 6.54 17.69 5.49
CA PRO A 41 7.12 18.39 6.64
C PRO A 41 6.93 17.61 7.94
N GLY A 42 7.98 17.47 8.72
CA GLY A 42 7.96 16.77 10.00
C GLY A 42 8.15 15.24 9.90
N THR A 43 8.45 14.72 8.72
CA THR A 43 8.80 13.31 8.54
C THR A 43 10.25 13.13 8.12
N ASP A 44 10.88 12.03 8.54
CA ASP A 44 12.13 11.57 7.97
C ASP A 44 11.85 10.80 6.68
N VAL A 45 12.56 11.11 5.59
CA VAL A 45 12.31 10.54 4.26
C VAL A 45 13.49 9.66 3.83
N TYR A 46 13.19 8.42 3.44
CA TYR A 46 14.18 7.44 2.99
C TYR A 46 13.84 6.96 1.57
N ASN A 47 14.87 6.77 0.74
CA ASN A 47 14.70 6.06 -0.51
C ASN A 47 14.64 4.55 -0.24
N LEU A 48 13.69 3.86 -0.88
CA LEU A 48 13.52 2.43 -0.71
C LEU A 48 12.96 1.79 -1.97
N ASN A 49 13.73 0.83 -2.50
CA ASN A 49 13.25 -0.14 -3.48
C ASN A 49 12.98 -1.48 -2.79
N LEU A 50 11.74 -1.94 -2.78
CA LEU A 50 11.35 -3.22 -2.17
C LEU A 50 12.04 -4.43 -2.81
N LEU A 51 12.58 -4.29 -4.01
CA LEU A 51 13.33 -5.35 -4.68
C LEU A 51 14.81 -5.39 -4.28
N ASP A 52 15.25 -4.46 -3.42
CA ASP A 52 16.59 -4.42 -2.84
C ASP A 52 16.55 -4.74 -1.33
N PRO A 53 16.83 -6.01 -0.94
CA PRO A 53 16.83 -6.40 0.47
C PRO A 53 17.84 -5.62 1.34
N THR A 54 18.91 -5.10 0.75
CA THR A 54 19.92 -4.34 1.49
C THR A 54 19.36 -2.99 1.93
N GLN A 55 18.72 -2.26 1.02
CA GLN A 55 18.05 -1.00 1.35
C GLN A 55 16.97 -1.20 2.42
N ILE A 56 16.21 -2.29 2.35
CA ILE A 56 15.18 -2.58 3.37
C ILE A 56 15.82 -2.71 4.75
N ARG A 57 16.89 -3.52 4.89
CA ARG A 57 17.61 -3.70 6.16
C ARG A 57 18.21 -2.39 6.69
N GLU A 58 18.81 -1.59 5.81
CA GLU A 58 19.38 -0.29 6.18
C GLU A 58 18.32 0.66 6.75
N VAL A 59 17.15 0.76 6.10
CA VAL A 59 16.04 1.60 6.55
C VAL A 59 15.49 1.09 7.89
N LEU A 60 15.24 -0.21 8.04
CA LEU A 60 14.74 -0.80 9.27
C LEU A 60 15.70 -0.57 10.45
N ASN A 61 16.99 -0.79 10.24
CA ASN A 61 18.03 -0.58 11.27
C ASN A 61 18.19 0.90 11.63
N THR A 62 18.03 1.80 10.67
CA THR A 62 18.16 3.26 10.91
C THR A 62 16.95 3.81 11.65
N VAL A 63 15.74 3.42 11.22
CA VAL A 63 14.48 3.94 11.78
C VAL A 63 14.12 3.27 13.09
N HIS A 64 14.40 1.98 13.24
CA HIS A 64 14.03 1.15 14.40
C HIS A 64 12.53 1.31 14.77
N PRO A 65 11.59 1.03 13.82
CA PRO A 65 10.18 1.34 14.01
C PRO A 65 9.48 0.42 15.01
N ASP A 66 8.58 0.99 15.84
CA ASP A 66 7.61 0.22 16.63
C ASP A 66 6.48 -0.31 15.75
N TYR A 67 6.10 0.46 14.70
CA TYR A 67 5.01 0.16 13.77
C TYR A 67 5.47 0.32 12.34
N ILE A 68 5.13 -0.65 11.51
CA ILE A 68 5.38 -0.63 10.05
C ILE A 68 4.04 -0.66 9.33
N PHE A 69 3.82 0.30 8.42
CA PHE A 69 2.68 0.32 7.50
C PHE A 69 3.17 0.05 6.09
N HIS A 70 2.88 -1.14 5.56
CA HIS A 70 3.28 -1.52 4.22
C HIS A 70 2.21 -1.13 3.19
N LEU A 71 2.33 0.08 2.65
CA LEU A 71 1.43 0.64 1.63
C LEU A 71 2.00 0.52 0.21
N ALA A 72 3.32 0.36 0.08
CA ALA A 72 3.97 0.30 -1.22
C ALA A 72 3.50 -0.89 -2.04
N ALA A 73 2.99 -0.62 -3.22
CA ALA A 73 2.54 -1.62 -4.17
C ALA A 73 2.43 -1.04 -5.58
N GLN A 74 2.51 -1.90 -6.59
CA GLN A 74 1.93 -1.58 -7.89
C GLN A 74 0.41 -1.76 -7.77
N SER A 75 -0.35 -0.65 -7.64
CA SER A 75 -1.77 -0.65 -7.27
C SER A 75 -2.75 -0.51 -8.44
N SER A 76 -2.26 -0.30 -9.66
CA SER A 76 -3.11 -0.16 -10.83
C SER A 76 -3.50 -1.51 -11.41
N VAL A 77 -4.81 -1.84 -11.38
CA VAL A 77 -5.36 -3.04 -12.04
C VAL A 77 -5.05 -3.02 -13.53
N ALA A 78 -5.23 -1.88 -14.20
CA ALA A 78 -4.95 -1.74 -15.63
C ALA A 78 -3.47 -2.01 -15.97
N LEU A 79 -2.53 -1.56 -15.12
CA LEU A 79 -1.12 -1.83 -15.30
C LEU A 79 -0.77 -3.29 -15.03
N SER A 80 -1.48 -3.97 -14.12
CA SER A 80 -1.25 -5.38 -13.82
C SER A 80 -1.51 -6.28 -15.03
N TRP A 81 -2.46 -5.92 -15.89
CA TRP A 81 -2.71 -6.59 -17.16
C TRP A 81 -1.60 -6.35 -18.20
N LYS A 82 -1.06 -5.12 -18.23
CA LYS A 82 0.00 -4.75 -19.18
C LYS A 82 1.39 -5.24 -18.76
N LYS A 83 1.67 -5.27 -17.47
CA LYS A 83 2.97 -5.63 -16.89
C LYS A 83 2.81 -6.57 -15.69
N PRO A 84 2.34 -7.82 -15.92
CA PRO A 84 2.08 -8.78 -14.84
C PRO A 84 3.34 -9.12 -14.03
N GLY A 85 4.48 -9.31 -14.68
CA GLY A 85 5.76 -9.59 -14.03
C GLY A 85 6.15 -8.50 -13.02
N LEU A 86 6.06 -7.22 -13.43
CA LEU A 86 6.33 -6.10 -12.53
C LEU A 86 5.39 -6.11 -11.31
N THR A 87 4.10 -6.42 -11.52
CA THR A 87 3.12 -6.46 -10.43
C THR A 87 3.44 -7.58 -9.44
N ILE A 88 3.84 -8.75 -9.94
CA ILE A 88 4.28 -9.89 -9.10
C ILE A 88 5.55 -9.53 -8.33
N ASP A 89 6.56 -8.99 -9.03
CA ASP A 89 7.82 -8.62 -8.40
C ASP A 89 7.61 -7.63 -7.26
N VAL A 90 6.92 -6.53 -7.52
CA VAL A 90 6.70 -5.49 -6.50
C VAL A 90 5.82 -5.99 -5.36
N ASN A 91 4.66 -6.59 -5.67
CA ASN A 91 3.65 -6.88 -4.65
C ASN A 91 3.94 -8.17 -3.88
N ILE A 92 4.51 -9.19 -4.52
CA ILE A 92 4.81 -10.47 -3.86
C ILE A 92 6.26 -10.49 -3.40
N LYS A 93 7.22 -10.43 -4.33
CA LYS A 93 8.64 -10.53 -3.99
C LYS A 93 9.08 -9.37 -3.07
N GLY A 94 8.62 -8.14 -3.35
CA GLY A 94 8.89 -6.99 -2.49
C GLY A 94 8.36 -7.18 -1.07
N SER A 95 7.15 -7.74 -0.91
CA SER A 95 6.59 -8.03 0.41
C SER A 95 7.35 -9.16 1.13
N VAL A 96 7.80 -10.19 0.41
CA VAL A 96 8.64 -11.26 0.98
C VAL A 96 9.97 -10.69 1.46
N ASN A 97 10.64 -9.86 0.65
CA ASN A 97 11.89 -9.20 1.06
C ASN A 97 11.72 -8.38 2.34
N LEU A 98 10.60 -7.65 2.45
CA LEU A 98 10.28 -6.89 3.66
C LEU A 98 10.05 -7.80 4.87
N LEU A 99 9.22 -8.83 4.73
CA LEU A 99 8.93 -9.78 5.81
C LEU A 99 10.18 -10.54 6.27
N ASP A 100 11.07 -10.93 5.35
CA ASP A 100 12.34 -11.55 5.68
C ASP A 100 13.25 -10.59 6.47
N ALA A 101 13.34 -9.32 6.05
CA ALA A 101 14.13 -8.34 6.76
C ALA A 101 13.57 -8.05 8.18
N ILE A 102 12.23 -8.00 8.33
CA ILE A 102 11.60 -7.84 9.65
C ILE A 102 11.84 -9.08 10.53
N ARG A 103 11.78 -10.28 9.98
CA ARG A 103 12.04 -11.52 10.70
C ARG A 103 13.46 -11.59 11.29
N GLU A 104 14.42 -10.95 10.62
CA GLU A 104 15.83 -10.92 11.04
C GLU A 104 16.12 -9.88 12.15
N LEU A 105 15.16 -9.01 12.51
CA LEU A 105 15.33 -8.04 13.56
C LEU A 105 15.36 -8.70 14.96
N ASP A 106 16.10 -8.10 15.87
CA ASP A 106 16.17 -8.50 17.29
C ASP A 106 14.99 -8.00 18.14
N TYR A 107 14.08 -7.24 17.52
CA TYR A 107 12.82 -6.75 18.10
C TYR A 107 11.65 -7.06 17.15
N LYS A 108 10.41 -6.91 17.62
CA LYS A 108 9.20 -7.27 16.85
C LYS A 108 8.31 -6.05 16.62
N PRO A 109 8.45 -5.35 15.50
CA PRO A 109 7.50 -4.29 15.16
C PRO A 109 6.14 -4.87 14.82
N ARG A 110 5.07 -4.15 15.17
CA ARG A 110 3.74 -4.46 14.63
C ARG A 110 3.67 -4.01 13.18
N THR A 111 3.36 -4.93 12.27
CA THR A 111 3.37 -4.67 10.83
C THR A 111 1.97 -4.79 10.25
N LEU A 112 1.46 -3.72 9.66
CA LEU A 112 0.20 -3.70 8.94
C LEU A 112 0.47 -3.77 7.44
N LEU A 113 -0.08 -4.81 6.78
CA LEU A 113 0.04 -5.01 5.33
C LEU A 113 -1.30 -4.68 4.67
N ILE A 114 -1.27 -3.77 3.70
CA ILE A 114 -2.46 -3.37 2.95
C ILE A 114 -2.72 -4.35 1.82
N GLY A 115 -3.80 -5.12 1.96
CA GLY A 115 -4.42 -5.90 0.92
C GLY A 115 -5.41 -5.06 0.10
N SER A 116 -6.47 -5.68 -0.40
CA SER A 116 -7.46 -5.01 -1.23
C SER A 116 -8.82 -5.68 -1.14
N GLY A 117 -9.90 -4.91 -1.23
CA GLY A 117 -11.26 -5.42 -1.44
C GLY A 117 -11.39 -6.22 -2.75
N GLU A 118 -10.52 -5.98 -3.74
CA GLU A 118 -10.43 -6.76 -4.98
C GLU A 118 -10.11 -8.24 -4.75
N GLU A 119 -9.55 -8.61 -3.60
CA GLU A 119 -9.29 -10.00 -3.22
C GLU A 119 -10.56 -10.85 -3.17
N TYR A 120 -11.69 -10.24 -2.81
CA TYR A 120 -12.98 -10.94 -2.77
C TYR A 120 -13.50 -11.30 -4.17
N GLY A 121 -13.15 -10.52 -5.20
CA GLY A 121 -13.52 -10.75 -6.58
C GLY A 121 -15.04 -10.74 -6.78
N HIS A 122 -15.57 -11.73 -7.50
CA HIS A 122 -17.00 -11.82 -7.76
C HIS A 122 -17.77 -12.28 -6.51
N ILE A 123 -18.63 -11.41 -6.01
CA ILE A 123 -19.50 -11.67 -4.86
C ILE A 123 -20.76 -12.42 -5.31
N ARG A 124 -21.07 -13.53 -4.66
CA ARG A 124 -22.23 -14.37 -4.96
C ARG A 124 -23.48 -13.89 -4.20
N PRO A 125 -24.67 -14.20 -4.68
CA PRO A 125 -25.90 -13.96 -3.92
C PRO A 125 -25.81 -14.57 -2.50
N GLY A 126 -26.17 -13.78 -1.49
CA GLY A 126 -26.13 -14.20 -0.07
C GLY A 126 -24.78 -14.04 0.63
N GLU A 127 -23.73 -13.57 -0.05
CA GLU A 127 -22.41 -13.29 0.55
C GLU A 127 -22.25 -11.85 1.07
N THR A 128 -23.31 -11.06 1.04
CA THR A 128 -23.30 -9.69 1.59
C THR A 128 -24.07 -9.62 2.91
N PRO A 129 -23.63 -8.82 3.90
CA PRO A 129 -22.41 -8.00 3.88
C PRO A 129 -21.13 -8.84 3.88
N ILE A 130 -20.10 -8.37 3.15
CA ILE A 130 -18.79 -9.03 3.10
C ILE A 130 -18.06 -8.83 4.43
N ASN A 131 -17.37 -9.86 4.89
CA ASN A 131 -16.46 -9.83 6.03
C ASN A 131 -15.16 -10.58 5.73
N GLU A 132 -14.27 -10.69 6.69
CA GLU A 132 -12.95 -11.29 6.55
C GLU A 132 -12.99 -12.82 6.33
N ASP A 133 -14.09 -13.49 6.69
CA ASP A 133 -14.29 -14.93 6.49
C ASP A 133 -14.70 -15.27 5.05
N ASN A 134 -15.13 -14.28 4.26
CA ASN A 134 -15.43 -14.49 2.85
C ASN A 134 -14.20 -14.98 2.10
N THR A 135 -14.35 -16.07 1.36
CA THR A 135 -13.28 -16.68 0.57
C THR A 135 -12.79 -15.73 -0.54
N PRO A 136 -11.48 -15.41 -0.60
CA PRO A 136 -10.91 -14.65 -1.71
C PRO A 136 -11.09 -15.39 -3.05
N ARG A 137 -11.52 -14.66 -4.08
CA ARG A 137 -11.68 -15.13 -5.47
C ARG A 137 -11.18 -14.07 -6.44
N PRO A 138 -9.86 -13.77 -6.39
CA PRO A 138 -9.31 -12.67 -7.17
C PRO A 138 -9.61 -12.80 -8.66
N GLY A 139 -10.16 -11.75 -9.26
CA GLY A 139 -10.56 -11.72 -10.67
C GLY A 139 -9.52 -11.10 -11.61
N ASN A 140 -8.40 -10.61 -11.08
CA ASN A 140 -7.33 -9.99 -11.85
C ASN A 140 -5.96 -10.22 -11.19
N ILE A 141 -4.89 -9.89 -11.94
CA ILE A 141 -3.51 -10.14 -11.48
C ILE A 141 -3.17 -9.33 -10.24
N TYR A 142 -3.58 -8.06 -10.18
CA TYR A 142 -3.36 -7.24 -8.99
C TYR A 142 -4.01 -7.87 -7.75
N ALA A 143 -5.29 -8.24 -7.85
CA ALA A 143 -6.02 -8.89 -6.75
C ALA A 143 -5.35 -10.20 -6.33
N ALA A 144 -4.90 -11.02 -7.29
CA ALA A 144 -4.18 -12.25 -7.00
C ALA A 144 -2.87 -11.99 -6.24
N THR A 145 -2.11 -10.93 -6.60
CA THR A 145 -0.90 -10.57 -5.86
C THR A 145 -1.19 -10.11 -4.44
N LYS A 146 -2.30 -9.38 -4.20
CA LYS A 146 -2.71 -8.95 -2.86
C LYS A 146 -3.19 -10.11 -2.00
N THR A 147 -3.95 -11.04 -2.58
CA THR A 147 -4.32 -12.29 -1.91
C THR A 147 -3.07 -13.09 -1.51
N CYS A 148 -2.11 -13.24 -2.43
CA CYS A 148 -0.86 -13.95 -2.17
C CYS A 148 -0.04 -13.25 -1.06
N GLN A 149 0.09 -11.92 -1.10
CA GLN A 149 0.74 -11.13 -0.06
C GLN A 149 0.15 -11.43 1.33
N ASN A 150 -1.18 -11.40 1.45
CA ASN A 150 -1.86 -11.65 2.73
C ASN A 150 -1.70 -13.09 3.21
N MET A 151 -1.75 -14.07 2.30
CA MET A 151 -1.50 -15.48 2.65
C MET A 151 -0.06 -15.67 3.16
N ILE A 152 0.93 -15.11 2.48
CA ILE A 152 2.33 -15.16 2.90
C ILE A 152 2.52 -14.48 4.26
N ALA A 153 1.96 -13.28 4.45
CA ALA A 153 2.06 -12.54 5.70
C ALA A 153 1.47 -13.33 6.88
N LYS A 154 0.37 -14.07 6.65
CA LYS A 154 -0.20 -14.97 7.66
C LYS A 154 0.74 -16.14 7.98
N ILE A 155 1.33 -16.76 6.96
CA ILE A 155 2.31 -17.86 7.16
C ILE A 155 3.50 -17.36 7.98
N TYR A 156 4.01 -16.16 7.69
CA TYR A 156 5.11 -15.55 8.46
C TYR A 156 4.71 -15.24 9.91
N ALA A 157 3.47 -14.75 10.13
CA ALA A 157 2.95 -14.52 11.47
C ALA A 157 2.91 -15.82 12.28
N ASP A 158 2.38 -16.88 11.69
CA ASP A 158 2.23 -18.17 12.36
C ASP A 158 3.58 -18.88 12.58
N ALA A 159 4.46 -18.90 11.57
CA ALA A 159 5.72 -19.64 11.62
C ALA A 159 6.81 -18.94 12.44
N TYR A 160 6.87 -17.60 12.38
CA TYR A 160 7.94 -16.80 13.00
C TYR A 160 7.46 -15.93 14.15
N GLN A 161 6.19 -16.08 14.55
CA GLN A 161 5.57 -15.31 15.65
C GLN A 161 5.69 -13.80 15.42
N MET A 162 5.50 -13.36 14.17
CA MET A 162 5.49 -11.95 13.79
C MET A 162 4.12 -11.34 14.08
N ASP A 163 4.10 -10.07 14.56
CA ASP A 163 2.86 -9.32 14.82
C ASP A 163 2.38 -8.65 13.52
N ASN A 164 1.83 -9.47 12.60
CA ASN A 164 1.34 -9.03 11.30
C ASN A 164 -0.19 -8.85 11.32
N ILE A 165 -0.66 -7.69 10.84
CA ILE A 165 -2.07 -7.39 10.62
C ILE A 165 -2.28 -7.27 9.12
N MET A 166 -3.16 -8.09 8.55
CA MET A 166 -3.54 -8.03 7.14
C MET A 166 -4.93 -7.40 7.03
N VAL A 167 -5.05 -6.36 6.20
CA VAL A 167 -6.32 -5.70 5.94
C VAL A 167 -6.70 -5.80 4.47
N ARG A 168 -7.99 -5.88 4.17
CA ARG A 168 -8.54 -5.82 2.81
C ARG A 168 -9.26 -4.51 2.64
N ALA A 169 -8.48 -3.45 2.38
CA ALA A 169 -9.01 -2.12 2.22
C ALA A 169 -9.85 -2.01 0.95
N PHE A 170 -11.03 -1.40 1.06
CA PHE A 170 -11.85 -1.00 -0.09
C PHE A 170 -11.31 0.31 -0.68
N ASN A 171 -11.97 0.81 -1.74
CA ASN A 171 -11.48 1.94 -2.51
C ASN A 171 -11.29 3.21 -1.67
N HIS A 172 -10.09 3.76 -1.71
CA HIS A 172 -9.78 5.06 -1.14
C HIS A 172 -10.00 6.15 -2.19
N ILE A 173 -10.64 7.23 -1.81
CA ILE A 173 -10.93 8.36 -2.68
C ILE A 173 -10.65 9.64 -1.88
N GLY A 174 -9.98 10.61 -2.50
CA GLY A 174 -9.73 11.89 -1.86
C GLY A 174 -8.85 12.84 -2.67
N PRO A 175 -8.65 14.07 -2.18
CA PRO A 175 -7.74 15.03 -2.81
C PRO A 175 -6.34 14.45 -2.99
N ASN A 176 -5.65 14.89 -4.04
CA ASN A 176 -4.32 14.42 -4.44
C ASN A 176 -4.22 12.97 -4.96
N GLN A 177 -5.35 12.28 -5.12
CA GLN A 177 -5.34 10.99 -5.84
C GLN A 177 -4.99 11.21 -7.31
N ALA A 178 -4.09 10.39 -7.84
CA ALA A 178 -3.65 10.50 -9.23
C ALA A 178 -4.81 10.30 -10.22
N PRO A 179 -4.88 11.09 -11.33
CA PRO A 179 -5.98 11.01 -12.30
C PRO A 179 -5.97 9.75 -13.18
N MET A 180 -5.12 8.79 -12.90
CA MET A 180 -5.21 7.44 -13.45
C MET A 180 -6.28 6.57 -12.78
N PHE A 181 -6.87 7.04 -11.68
CA PHE A 181 -7.97 6.39 -10.97
C PHE A 181 -9.31 7.06 -11.33
N VAL A 182 -10.33 6.26 -11.52
CA VAL A 182 -11.60 6.64 -12.16
C VAL A 182 -12.26 7.89 -11.54
N VAL A 183 -12.35 7.97 -10.22
CA VAL A 183 -13.02 9.12 -9.56
C VAL A 183 -12.17 10.39 -9.69
N ALA A 184 -10.85 10.29 -9.50
CA ALA A 184 -9.94 11.42 -9.68
C ALA A 184 -9.93 11.92 -11.14
N ASP A 185 -10.01 11.01 -12.11
CA ASP A 185 -10.12 11.36 -13.53
C ASP A 185 -11.45 12.09 -13.82
N PHE A 186 -12.57 11.58 -13.34
CA PHE A 186 -13.87 12.24 -13.52
C PHE A 186 -13.90 13.63 -12.87
N CYS A 187 -13.36 13.79 -11.68
CA CYS A 187 -13.25 15.10 -11.04
C CYS A 187 -12.38 16.07 -11.85
N LYS A 188 -11.26 15.58 -12.39
CA LYS A 188 -10.39 16.38 -13.26
C LYS A 188 -11.12 16.80 -14.54
N GLN A 189 -11.80 15.86 -15.21
CA GLN A 189 -12.57 16.15 -16.43
C GLN A 189 -13.67 17.19 -16.16
N ALA A 190 -14.42 17.04 -15.06
CA ALA A 190 -15.44 18.02 -14.67
C ALA A 190 -14.85 19.43 -14.46
N ALA A 191 -13.74 19.52 -13.74
CA ALA A 191 -13.08 20.81 -13.52
C ALA A 191 -12.49 21.44 -14.80
N GLU A 192 -12.01 20.63 -15.73
CA GLU A 192 -11.56 21.08 -17.05
C GLU A 192 -12.72 21.63 -17.90
N ILE A 193 -13.89 20.97 -17.87
CA ILE A 193 -15.11 21.43 -18.54
C ILE A 193 -15.59 22.76 -17.95
N GLU A 194 -15.66 22.88 -16.62
CA GLU A 194 -16.05 24.12 -15.93
C GLU A 194 -15.14 25.31 -16.27
N LYS A 195 -13.85 25.05 -16.49
CA LYS A 195 -12.87 26.07 -16.88
C LYS A 195 -12.80 26.33 -18.38
N GLY A 196 -13.63 25.68 -19.19
CA GLY A 196 -13.61 25.79 -20.66
C GLY A 196 -12.36 25.20 -21.33
N LEU A 197 -11.63 24.33 -20.61
CA LEU A 197 -10.41 23.68 -21.11
C LEU A 197 -10.71 22.37 -21.85
N ARG A 198 -11.97 21.91 -21.81
CA ARG A 198 -12.44 20.67 -22.43
C ARG A 198 -13.90 20.82 -22.87
N GLU A 199 -14.22 20.19 -23.99
CA GLU A 199 -15.61 20.07 -24.45
C GLU A 199 -16.44 19.26 -23.44
N PRO A 200 -17.76 19.58 -23.28
CA PRO A 200 -18.65 18.82 -22.39
C PRO A 200 -18.71 17.34 -22.75
N GLY A 201 -18.49 16.49 -21.75
CA GLY A 201 -18.54 15.03 -21.88
C GLY A 201 -17.45 14.35 -21.04
N ILE A 202 -17.89 13.52 -20.09
CA ILE A 202 -17.00 12.69 -19.25
C ILE A 202 -16.84 11.32 -19.94
N ARG A 203 -15.62 10.86 -20.08
CA ARG A 203 -15.29 9.60 -20.77
C ARG A 203 -14.45 8.69 -19.88
#